data_4d9cea008619bafc97031ba76e7cd0b6
#
_entry.id   4d9cea008619bafc97031ba76e7cd0b6
#
_cell.length_a   1.000
_cell.length_b   1.000
_cell.length_c   1.000
_cell.angle_alpha   90.00
_cell.angle_beta   90.00
_cell.angle_gamma   90.00
#
_symmetry.space_group_name_H-M   'P 1'
#
loop_
_entity.id
_entity.type
_entity.pdbx_description
1 polymer ?
#
loop_
_entity_poly.entity_id
_entity_poly.type
_entity_poly.pdbx_seq_one_letter_code
_entity_poly.pdbx_strand_id
1 'polypeptide(L)'
;MLNQLRPQGEHERGDVSVALPIAAALAISLALIGAMVGMAGWGGGHMGMMRQGSSGADQTPVASEAEQVTVEMRDFQFFPAKLTVNAGTEVSWVNRDSVPHNAIGEGGAFDTGTVDGGGSVSVVIDRSGSYPYVCTFHPGMEATLTVR
;
A
#
# COMPACT_ATOMS: atom_id res chain seq x y z
N MET A 1 57.59 36.94 9.17
CA MET A 1 57.26 35.59 8.69
C MET A 1 55.77 35.47 8.62
N LEU A 2 55.21 35.72 7.42
CA LEU A 2 53.75 35.71 7.16
C LEU A 2 53.39 34.31 6.70
N ASN A 3 52.62 33.60 7.50
CA ASN A 3 52.10 32.29 7.17
C ASN A 3 50.78 32.44 6.40
N GLN A 4 50.80 32.09 5.14
CA GLN A 4 49.66 32.09 4.20
C GLN A 4 48.74 30.95 4.53
N LEU A 5 47.56 31.22 5.09
CA LEU A 5 46.48 30.27 5.19
C LEU A 5 45.66 30.32 3.89
N ARG A 6 45.75 29.26 3.12
CA ARG A 6 44.89 29.01 1.95
C ARG A 6 43.55 28.51 2.41
N PRO A 7 42.42 29.00 1.91
CA PRO A 7 41.15 28.31 2.02
C PRO A 7 41.06 27.22 0.96
N GLN A 8 41.00 25.97 1.40
CA GLN A 8 40.69 24.83 0.56
C GLN A 8 39.23 24.47 0.83
N GLY A 9 38.41 24.39 -0.20
CA GLY A 9 37.09 23.77 -0.07
C GLY A 9 36.04 24.36 -1.00
N GLU A 10 36.28 24.31 -2.31
CA GLU A 10 35.18 24.34 -3.27
C GLU A 10 34.47 22.99 -3.19
N HIS A 11 33.31 22.94 -2.58
CA HIS A 11 32.40 21.82 -2.66
C HIS A 11 31.73 21.83 -4.04
N GLU A 12 32.19 20.94 -4.90
CA GLU A 12 31.51 20.58 -6.13
C GLU A 12 30.07 20.15 -5.78
N ARG A 13 29.12 20.98 -6.19
CA ARG A 13 27.70 20.57 -6.25
C ARG A 13 27.56 19.58 -7.38
N GLY A 14 27.54 18.31 -7.05
CA GLY A 14 27.12 17.25 -7.96
C GLY A 14 25.67 17.48 -8.38
N ASP A 15 25.53 17.96 -9.61
CA ASP A 15 24.24 18.08 -10.30
C ASP A 15 23.76 16.67 -10.66
N VAL A 16 22.95 16.09 -9.80
CA VAL A 16 22.25 14.82 -10.10
C VAL A 16 20.99 15.15 -10.89
N SER A 17 21.16 15.22 -12.20
CA SER A 17 20.04 15.22 -13.14
C SER A 17 19.28 13.88 -13.01
N VAL A 18 18.22 13.90 -12.24
CA VAL A 18 17.26 12.80 -12.20
C VAL A 18 16.35 12.91 -13.41
N ALA A 19 16.68 12.13 -14.46
CA ALA A 19 15.82 11.95 -15.60
C ALA A 19 14.61 11.10 -15.20
N LEU A 20 13.44 11.71 -15.18
CA LEU A 20 12.15 11.03 -15.06
C LEU A 20 11.82 10.32 -16.40
N PRO A 21 11.51 9.03 -16.40
CA PRO A 21 10.88 8.43 -17.56
C PRO A 21 9.36 8.68 -17.49
N ILE A 22 8.88 9.59 -18.33
CA ILE A 22 7.46 9.71 -18.65
C ILE A 22 7.13 8.54 -19.58
N ALA A 23 6.48 7.51 -19.07
CA ALA A 23 5.85 6.49 -19.88
C ALA A 23 4.34 6.54 -19.67
N ALA A 24 3.70 7.45 -20.38
CA ALA A 24 2.26 7.42 -20.60
C ALA A 24 1.96 6.43 -21.72
N ALA A 25 1.39 5.29 -21.38
CA ALA A 25 0.79 4.37 -22.36
C ALA A 25 -0.70 4.28 -22.09
N LEU A 26 -1.46 5.18 -22.74
CA LEU A 26 -2.90 5.06 -22.94
C LEU A 26 -3.13 4.06 -24.06
N ALA A 27 -3.54 2.84 -23.76
CA ALA A 27 -4.08 1.90 -24.72
C ALA A 27 -5.60 1.84 -24.52
N ILE A 28 -6.32 2.65 -25.30
CA ILE A 28 -7.77 2.54 -25.48
C ILE A 28 -8.00 1.51 -26.58
N SER A 29 -8.42 0.30 -26.23
CA SER A 29 -8.92 -0.68 -27.18
C SER A 29 -10.44 -0.59 -27.25
N LEU A 30 -10.95 0.05 -28.29
CA LEU A 30 -12.32 -0.11 -28.75
C LEU A 30 -12.42 -1.47 -29.45
N ALA A 31 -13.17 -2.40 -28.89
CA ALA A 31 -13.62 -3.59 -29.63
C ALA A 31 -15.09 -3.41 -30.02
N LEU A 32 -15.27 -3.39 -31.30
CA LEU A 32 -16.53 -3.20 -32.04
C LEU A 32 -17.48 -4.38 -31.84
N ILE A 33 -18.74 -4.03 -31.66
CA ILE A 33 -19.95 -4.83 -31.74
C ILE A 33 -20.06 -5.53 -33.09
N GLY A 34 -20.13 -6.86 -33.05
CA GLY A 34 -20.53 -7.67 -34.20
C GLY A 34 -21.83 -8.38 -33.90
N ALA A 35 -22.94 -7.80 -34.33
CA ALA A 35 -24.22 -8.49 -34.42
C ALA A 35 -24.20 -9.46 -35.58
N MET A 36 -24.55 -10.73 -35.35
CA MET A 36 -24.98 -11.64 -36.39
C MET A 36 -26.21 -12.41 -35.94
N VAL A 37 -27.30 -12.05 -36.59
CA VAL A 37 -28.57 -12.75 -36.64
C VAL A 37 -28.40 -13.97 -37.53
N GLY A 38 -28.87 -15.12 -37.10
CA GLY A 38 -28.86 -16.36 -37.88
C GLY A 38 -29.89 -17.37 -37.39
N MET A 39 -30.96 -17.38 -38.09
CA MET A 39 -32.16 -18.21 -38.20
C MET A 39 -32.06 -19.70 -37.86
N ALA A 40 -33.12 -20.13 -37.18
CA ALA A 40 -33.99 -21.29 -37.42
C ALA A 40 -33.37 -22.65 -37.84
N GLY A 41 -33.60 -23.64 -37.04
CA GLY A 41 -33.49 -25.06 -37.37
C GLY A 41 -34.26 -25.93 -36.40
N TRP A 42 -35.36 -26.44 -36.85
CA TRP A 42 -36.22 -27.43 -36.20
C TRP A 42 -35.54 -28.79 -36.10
N GLY A 43 -35.88 -29.58 -35.10
CA GLY A 43 -35.92 -31.02 -35.24
C GLY A 43 -35.30 -31.84 -34.10
N GLY A 44 -36.12 -32.60 -33.43
CA GLY A 44 -35.75 -33.94 -33.02
C GLY A 44 -35.35 -34.13 -31.58
N GLY A 45 -36.29 -34.68 -30.77
CA GLY A 45 -36.03 -35.18 -29.44
C GLY A 45 -35.10 -36.41 -29.46
N HIS A 46 -34.32 -36.52 -28.40
CA HIS A 46 -33.82 -37.77 -27.86
C HIS A 46 -33.65 -37.65 -26.35
N MET A 47 -34.41 -38.45 -25.63
CA MET A 47 -34.11 -38.77 -24.23
C MET A 47 -32.73 -39.42 -24.17
N GLY A 48 -31.85 -38.86 -23.38
CA GLY A 48 -30.50 -39.37 -23.14
C GLY A 48 -29.99 -38.91 -21.79
N MET A 49 -30.19 -39.76 -20.83
CA MET A 49 -29.48 -39.96 -19.56
C MET A 49 -28.46 -38.92 -19.13
N MET A 50 -28.69 -38.49 -17.91
CA MET A 50 -27.78 -37.89 -16.92
C MET A 50 -26.31 -38.25 -17.17
N ARG A 51 -25.51 -37.25 -17.39
CA ARG A 51 -24.11 -37.26 -17.03
C ARG A 51 -23.84 -35.96 -16.31
N GLN A 52 -23.78 -36.06 -14.97
CA GLN A 52 -23.20 -35.02 -14.13
C GLN A 52 -21.73 -34.90 -14.54
N GLY A 53 -21.46 -33.99 -15.42
CA GLY A 53 -20.13 -33.45 -15.60
C GLY A 53 -19.88 -32.49 -14.46
N SER A 54 -19.12 -32.91 -13.45
CA SER A 54 -18.53 -32.03 -12.48
C SER A 54 -17.59 -31.10 -13.25
N SER A 55 -18.08 -29.91 -13.57
CA SER A 55 -17.25 -28.78 -13.96
C SER A 55 -16.41 -28.46 -12.74
N GLY A 56 -15.19 -28.98 -12.72
CA GLY A 56 -14.16 -28.47 -11.85
C GLY A 56 -14.04 -26.99 -12.16
N ALA A 57 -14.65 -26.16 -11.34
CA ALA A 57 -14.32 -24.75 -11.30
C ALA A 57 -12.83 -24.70 -11.00
N ASP A 58 -12.06 -24.33 -12.00
CA ASP A 58 -10.70 -23.87 -11.83
C ASP A 58 -10.77 -22.62 -10.94
N GLN A 59 -10.73 -22.87 -9.63
CA GLN A 59 -10.55 -21.82 -8.66
C GLN A 59 -9.07 -21.45 -8.71
N THR A 60 -8.71 -20.64 -9.70
CA THR A 60 -7.52 -19.82 -9.57
C THR A 60 -7.64 -19.11 -8.22
N PRO A 61 -6.68 -19.29 -7.30
CA PRO A 61 -6.71 -18.54 -6.07
C PRO A 61 -6.63 -17.09 -6.45
N VAL A 62 -7.74 -16.36 -6.35
CA VAL A 62 -7.73 -14.90 -6.33
C VAL A 62 -6.81 -14.57 -5.16
N ALA A 63 -5.64 -14.01 -5.46
CA ALA A 63 -4.79 -13.45 -4.45
C ALA A 63 -5.70 -12.54 -3.63
N SER A 64 -5.95 -12.91 -2.38
CA SER A 64 -6.68 -12.06 -1.45
C SER A 64 -5.90 -10.74 -1.43
N GLU A 65 -6.49 -9.68 -1.98
CA GLU A 65 -5.92 -8.36 -1.82
C GLU A 65 -5.81 -8.15 -0.32
N ALA A 66 -4.58 -7.96 0.18
CA ALA A 66 -4.36 -7.75 1.58
C ALA A 66 -5.20 -6.54 1.99
N GLU A 67 -6.04 -6.73 3.01
CA GLU A 67 -6.84 -5.63 3.53
C GLU A 67 -5.92 -4.48 3.90
N GLN A 68 -6.16 -3.29 3.34
CA GLN A 68 -5.37 -2.11 3.63
C GLN A 68 -6.15 -1.16 4.51
N VAL A 69 -5.55 -0.71 5.59
CA VAL A 69 -6.15 0.22 6.54
C VAL A 69 -5.21 1.41 6.75
N THR A 70 -5.79 2.62 6.81
CA THR A 70 -5.02 3.85 6.98
C THR A 70 -5.12 4.39 8.39
N VAL A 71 -3.98 4.82 8.94
CA VAL A 71 -3.84 5.65 10.13
C VAL A 71 -3.33 7.01 9.70
N GLU A 72 -4.06 8.08 9.98
CA GLU A 72 -3.59 9.44 9.74
C GLU A 72 -2.80 9.97 10.94
N MET A 73 -1.69 10.61 10.67
CA MET A 73 -0.91 11.39 11.62
C MET A 73 -1.23 12.86 11.36
N ARG A 74 -2.01 13.48 12.23
CA ARG A 74 -2.43 14.88 12.10
C ARG A 74 -2.67 15.50 13.47
N ASP A 75 -2.47 16.79 13.55
CA ASP A 75 -2.65 17.54 14.80
C ASP A 75 -1.84 16.93 15.96
N PHE A 76 -0.64 16.39 15.66
CA PHE A 76 0.22 15.67 16.62
C PHE A 76 -0.46 14.47 17.28
N GLN A 77 -1.33 13.77 16.56
CA GLN A 77 -2.06 12.59 17.03
C GLN A 77 -2.16 11.54 15.92
N PHE A 78 -2.43 10.28 16.32
CA PHE A 78 -2.79 9.21 15.41
C PHE A 78 -4.31 9.06 15.33
N PHE A 79 -4.85 8.94 14.12
CA PHE A 79 -6.27 8.73 13.86
C PHE A 79 -6.51 7.50 12.98
N PRO A 80 -7.24 6.48 13.49
CA PRO A 80 -7.77 6.37 14.85
C PRO A 80 -6.66 6.05 15.88
N ALA A 81 -6.80 6.51 17.13
CA ALA A 81 -5.87 6.18 18.20
C ALA A 81 -5.99 4.72 18.69
N LYS A 82 -7.07 4.03 18.35
CA LYS A 82 -7.26 2.59 18.58
C LYS A 82 -7.74 1.94 17.31
N LEU A 83 -6.95 1.03 16.78
CA LEU A 83 -7.24 0.31 15.55
C LEU A 83 -7.19 -1.19 15.80
N THR A 84 -8.15 -1.94 15.23
CA THR A 84 -8.12 -3.40 15.24
C THR A 84 -8.15 -3.90 13.81
N VAL A 85 -7.21 -4.78 13.46
CA VAL A 85 -7.07 -5.39 12.12
C VAL A 85 -6.86 -6.89 12.23
N ASN A 86 -6.98 -7.59 11.11
CA ASN A 86 -6.60 -9.00 11.00
C ASN A 86 -5.08 -9.14 10.77
N ALA A 87 -4.51 -10.29 11.15
CA ALA A 87 -3.13 -10.60 10.82
C ALA A 87 -2.93 -10.60 9.29
N GLY A 88 -1.83 -9.99 8.84
CA GLY A 88 -1.53 -9.82 7.42
C GLY A 88 -2.14 -8.58 6.78
N THR A 89 -2.91 -7.77 7.52
CA THR A 89 -3.39 -6.46 7.05
C THR A 89 -2.22 -5.51 6.84
N GLU A 90 -2.22 -4.80 5.72
CA GLU A 90 -1.30 -3.69 5.46
C GLU A 90 -1.83 -2.43 6.14
N VAL A 91 -1.09 -1.93 7.12
CA VAL A 91 -1.41 -0.66 7.79
C VAL A 91 -0.56 0.44 7.20
N SER A 92 -1.21 1.48 6.69
CA SER A 92 -0.57 2.65 6.09
C SER A 92 -0.67 3.86 7.01
N TRP A 93 0.47 4.41 7.44
CA TRP A 93 0.53 5.67 8.17
C TRP A 93 0.74 6.81 7.19
N VAL A 94 -0.19 7.78 7.19
CA VAL A 94 -0.19 8.94 6.31
C VAL A 94 -0.01 10.21 7.14
N ASN A 95 1.09 10.93 6.91
CA ASN A 95 1.36 12.17 7.62
C ASN A 95 0.62 13.35 6.94
N ARG A 96 -0.35 13.92 7.64
CA ARG A 96 -1.13 15.10 7.22
C ARG A 96 -0.61 16.41 7.80
N ASP A 97 0.34 16.35 8.75
CA ASP A 97 1.02 17.53 9.27
C ASP A 97 2.15 17.98 8.34
N SER A 98 2.67 19.16 8.56
CA SER A 98 3.83 19.69 7.83
C SER A 98 5.18 19.32 8.48
N VAL A 99 5.15 18.70 9.64
CA VAL A 99 6.32 18.27 10.40
C VAL A 99 6.48 16.74 10.31
N PRO A 100 7.71 16.21 10.47
CA PRO A 100 7.93 14.78 10.42
C PRO A 100 7.36 14.07 11.65
N HIS A 101 6.84 12.87 11.42
CA HIS A 101 6.38 11.92 12.44
C HIS A 101 7.00 10.55 12.24
N ASN A 102 6.83 9.65 13.22
CA ASN A 102 7.06 8.22 13.07
C ASN A 102 6.05 7.44 13.92
N ALA A 103 5.99 6.13 13.72
CA ALA A 103 5.21 5.22 14.55
C ALA A 103 6.11 4.06 14.94
N ILE A 104 6.49 3.98 16.23
CA ILE A 104 7.37 2.97 16.79
C ILE A 104 6.56 2.10 17.74
N GLY A 105 6.38 0.83 17.38
CA GLY A 105 5.72 -0.16 18.23
C GLY A 105 6.54 -0.53 19.44
N GLU A 106 5.90 -0.68 20.58
CA GLU A 106 6.55 -1.10 21.83
C GLU A 106 7.30 -2.44 21.61
N GLY A 107 8.49 -2.55 22.21
CA GLY A 107 9.35 -3.72 22.03
C GLY A 107 9.91 -3.92 20.63
N GLY A 108 9.80 -2.93 19.74
CA GLY A 108 10.29 -3.02 18.36
C GLY A 108 9.39 -3.87 17.46
N ALA A 109 8.10 -3.99 17.79
CA ALA A 109 7.14 -4.78 17.01
C ALA A 109 7.04 -4.31 15.56
N PHE A 110 7.14 -3.00 15.34
CA PHE A 110 7.27 -2.36 14.03
C PHE A 110 7.90 -0.96 14.18
N ASP A 111 8.44 -0.46 13.09
CA ASP A 111 9.05 0.87 12.98
C ASP A 111 8.80 1.41 11.58
N THR A 112 8.13 2.54 11.48
CA THR A 112 7.85 3.20 10.19
C THR A 112 9.05 4.00 9.68
N GLY A 113 10.07 4.23 10.51
CA GLY A 113 11.03 5.27 10.24
C GLY A 113 10.40 6.66 10.23
N THR A 114 11.15 7.65 9.78
CA THR A 114 10.66 9.03 9.65
C THR A 114 9.72 9.16 8.45
N VAL A 115 8.54 9.71 8.67
CA VAL A 115 7.55 10.03 7.64
C VAL A 115 7.43 11.55 7.56
N ASP A 116 7.97 12.14 6.51
CA ASP A 116 7.92 13.58 6.28
C ASP A 116 6.49 14.10 6.08
N GLY A 117 6.28 15.40 6.23
CA GLY A 117 4.98 16.04 6.02
C GLY A 117 4.42 15.75 4.62
N GLY A 118 3.20 15.22 4.57
CA GLY A 118 2.54 14.76 3.34
C GLY A 118 2.98 13.38 2.84
N GLY A 119 3.95 12.74 3.50
CA GLY A 119 4.42 11.39 3.17
C GLY A 119 3.54 10.28 3.74
N SER A 120 3.84 9.05 3.32
CA SER A 120 3.19 7.85 3.86
C SER A 120 4.15 6.67 3.86
N VAL A 121 3.88 5.69 4.72
CA VAL A 121 4.59 4.42 4.80
C VAL A 121 3.61 3.33 5.19
N SER A 122 3.81 2.12 4.68
CA SER A 122 2.99 0.95 4.99
C SER A 122 3.83 -0.14 5.63
N VAL A 123 3.24 -0.83 6.61
CA VAL A 123 3.83 -2.01 7.26
C VAL A 123 2.78 -3.11 7.34
N VAL A 124 3.16 -4.34 7.03
CA VAL A 124 2.33 -5.52 7.23
C VAL A 124 2.65 -6.10 8.60
N ILE A 125 1.62 -6.33 9.43
CA ILE A 125 1.78 -6.94 10.74
C ILE A 125 1.03 -8.26 10.77
N ASP A 126 1.77 -9.35 10.80
CA ASP A 126 1.29 -10.74 10.64
C ASP A 126 1.11 -11.50 11.96
N ARG A 127 1.56 -10.93 13.08
CA ARG A 127 1.44 -11.54 14.40
C ARG A 127 0.28 -10.95 15.18
N SER A 128 -0.60 -11.80 15.69
CA SER A 128 -1.66 -11.37 16.60
C SER A 128 -1.08 -10.83 17.91
N GLY A 129 -1.69 -9.77 18.43
CA GLY A 129 -1.24 -9.11 19.65
C GLY A 129 -1.80 -7.70 19.80
N SER A 130 -1.46 -7.06 20.91
CA SER A 130 -1.73 -5.64 21.15
C SER A 130 -0.42 -4.89 21.15
N TYR A 131 -0.33 -3.88 20.31
CA TYR A 131 0.87 -3.11 20.03
C TYR A 131 0.63 -1.63 20.34
N PRO A 132 0.91 -1.18 21.57
CA PRO A 132 1.03 0.25 21.84
C PRO A 132 2.18 0.83 21.00
N TYR A 133 2.00 2.03 20.48
CA TYR A 133 3.04 2.71 19.70
C TYR A 133 3.00 4.22 19.90
N VAL A 134 4.12 4.86 19.66
CA VAL A 134 4.33 6.28 19.89
C VAL A 134 5.05 6.95 18.72
N CYS A 135 4.89 8.25 18.60
CA CYS A 135 5.81 9.09 17.84
C CYS A 135 6.96 9.53 18.76
N THR A 136 8.20 9.23 18.39
CA THR A 136 9.36 9.59 19.22
C THR A 136 9.73 11.06 19.12
N PHE A 137 9.22 11.79 18.13
CA PHE A 137 9.47 13.22 17.96
C PHE A 137 8.56 14.08 18.82
N HIS A 138 7.37 13.57 19.20
CA HIS A 138 6.33 14.37 19.86
C HIS A 138 5.77 13.64 21.08
N PRO A 139 6.16 14.08 22.30
CA PRO A 139 5.66 13.50 23.54
C PRO A 139 4.13 13.54 23.63
N GLY A 140 3.50 12.44 24.01
CA GLY A 140 2.04 12.33 24.13
C GLY A 140 1.31 11.93 22.86
N MET A 141 2.02 11.80 21.71
CA MET A 141 1.47 11.23 20.48
C MET A 141 1.56 9.71 20.55
N GLU A 142 0.47 9.08 20.96
CA GLU A 142 0.41 7.64 21.23
C GLU A 142 -0.88 7.00 20.74
N ALA A 143 -0.82 5.71 20.40
CA ALA A 143 -1.97 4.92 19.94
C ALA A 143 -1.75 3.42 20.21
N THR A 144 -2.76 2.61 19.88
CA THR A 144 -2.69 1.15 20.03
C THR A 144 -3.24 0.47 18.77
N LEU A 145 -2.46 -0.44 18.20
CA LEU A 145 -2.87 -1.36 17.15
C LEU A 145 -3.11 -2.74 17.77
N THR A 146 -4.29 -3.31 17.52
CA THR A 146 -4.63 -4.68 17.92
C THR A 146 -4.74 -5.53 16.66
N VAL A 147 -3.99 -6.63 16.61
CA VAL A 147 -3.99 -7.60 15.50
C VAL A 147 -4.62 -8.91 15.99
N ARG A 148 -5.59 -9.43 15.26
CA ARG A 148 -6.33 -10.67 15.58
C ARG A 148 -5.97 -11.82 14.65
#